data_548197d48d0a57cf2ec220425e698f45
#
_entry.id   548197d48d0a57cf2ec220425e698f45
#
_cell.length_a   1.000
_cell.length_b   1.000
_cell.length_c   1.000
_cell.angle_alpha   90.00
_cell.angle_beta   90.00
_cell.angle_gamma   90.00
#
_symmetry.space_group_name_H-M   'P 1'
#
loop_
_entity.id
_entity.type
_entity.pdbx_description
1 polymer ?
#
loop_
_entity_poly.entity_id
_entity_poly.type
_entity_poly.pdbx_seq_one_letter_code
_entity_poly.pdbx_strand_id
1 'polypeptide(L)'
;MVNNNLSFDECKQMSSRLIAMNPNRNANMGKISTYLLDYYTELTKQPWLSTLVGQIRDLTAKQNQMLQQAADAVDASQYANEDDLAFAIIKKQEEVKAGETFKQLDKQIPVLKKQLPFRSPHYFHFLDDHRAQKTIDPEAFTFQTTVDIDNPEEVETAVKNALLLNGMFDDQQEKLFREKIFSADDIELWTGKVLHVERSARNKAHIDIRIPVGMTIAEAQSAFCKLIHATEDPSCVTPERIIFITDAVSQIYTANDWYKRLDEEAVAEYREAYRKRGLDIDGRPLDVDSAQVRASQNPYSSQNSSSQNSSSQSSSSSAPTVDFQPIESEEEKAR
;
A
#
# COMPACT_ATOMS: atom_id res chain seq x y z
N MET A 1 -12.13 10.17 26.99
CA MET A 1 -11.94 9.22 25.87
C MET A 1 -13.33 8.94 25.32
N VAL A 2 -13.68 9.53 24.19
CA VAL A 2 -14.95 9.27 23.51
C VAL A 2 -14.77 7.94 22.79
N ASN A 3 -15.46 6.93 23.27
CA ASN A 3 -15.47 5.60 22.66
C ASN A 3 -16.44 5.67 21.47
N ASN A 4 -15.97 6.17 20.35
CA ASN A 4 -16.79 6.34 19.14
C ASN A 4 -16.75 5.05 18.30
N ASN A 5 -17.43 4.01 18.77
CA ASN A 5 -17.85 2.91 17.90
C ASN A 5 -19.05 3.40 17.06
N LEU A 6 -18.78 4.33 16.15
CA LEU A 6 -19.75 4.70 15.12
C LEU A 6 -19.79 3.59 14.08
N SER A 7 -20.98 3.17 13.67
CA SER A 7 -21.13 2.31 12.51
C SER A 7 -20.65 3.02 11.26
N PHE A 8 -20.26 2.26 10.24
CA PHE A 8 -19.84 2.85 8.96
C PHE A 8 -20.89 3.81 8.37
N ASP A 9 -22.17 3.48 8.51
CA ASP A 9 -23.27 4.32 8.01
C ASP A 9 -23.42 5.62 8.81
N GLU A 10 -23.22 5.60 10.12
CA GLU A 10 -23.19 6.82 10.94
C GLU A 10 -22.00 7.70 10.56
N CYS A 11 -20.83 7.11 10.37
CA CYS A 11 -19.65 7.81 9.90
C CYS A 11 -19.83 8.38 8.47
N LYS A 12 -20.56 7.67 7.60
CA LYS A 12 -20.88 8.09 6.24
C LYS A 12 -21.70 9.38 6.19
N GLN A 13 -22.58 9.60 7.16
CA GLN A 13 -23.40 10.81 7.28
C GLN A 13 -22.60 12.03 7.78
N MET A 14 -21.46 11.81 8.43
CA MET A 14 -20.70 12.88 9.08
C MET A 14 -19.68 13.56 8.18
N SER A 15 -19.69 13.56 6.91
CA SER A 15 -18.73 14.25 6.00
C SER A 15 -17.23 14.18 6.41
N SER A 16 -16.88 13.24 7.30
CA SER A 16 -15.58 13.18 7.98
C SER A 16 -14.62 12.27 7.22
N ARG A 17 -13.32 12.52 7.40
CA ARG A 17 -12.29 11.62 6.92
C ARG A 17 -12.26 10.36 7.78
N LEU A 18 -12.39 9.21 7.13
CA LEU A 18 -12.49 7.91 7.79
C LEU A 18 -11.27 7.05 7.46
N ILE A 19 -10.82 6.26 8.42
CA ILE A 19 -9.70 5.36 8.27
C ILE A 19 -10.02 4.00 8.91
N ALA A 20 -9.84 2.93 8.15
CA ALA A 20 -9.86 1.59 8.73
C ALA A 20 -8.51 1.30 9.38
N MET A 21 -8.49 1.07 10.69
CA MET A 21 -7.25 0.78 11.40
C MET A 21 -7.47 -0.09 12.64
N ASN A 22 -6.38 -0.63 13.17
CA ASN A 22 -6.34 -1.21 14.50
C ASN A 22 -5.29 -0.46 15.34
N PRO A 23 -5.72 0.32 16.35
CA PRO A 23 -4.83 1.15 17.16
C PRO A 23 -4.13 0.38 18.28
N ASN A 24 -4.46 -0.90 18.49
CA ASN A 24 -4.01 -1.64 19.66
C ASN A 24 -2.64 -2.28 19.44
N ARG A 25 -1.79 -2.21 20.46
CA ARG A 25 -0.52 -2.95 20.51
C ARG A 25 -0.79 -4.46 20.55
N ASN A 26 0.06 -5.24 19.88
CA ASN A 26 -0.11 -6.70 19.76
C ASN A 26 -1.48 -7.13 19.24
N ALA A 27 -2.07 -6.32 18.36
CA ALA A 27 -3.39 -6.55 17.83
C ALA A 27 -3.45 -7.84 16.99
N ASN A 28 -4.61 -8.50 17.05
CA ASN A 28 -4.92 -9.49 16.04
C ASN A 28 -4.97 -8.82 14.66
N MET A 29 -4.09 -9.23 13.76
CA MET A 29 -3.96 -8.65 12.41
C MET A 29 -5.21 -8.80 11.54
N GLY A 30 -6.15 -9.67 11.93
CA GLY A 30 -7.45 -9.80 11.30
C GLY A 30 -8.48 -8.79 11.79
N LYS A 31 -8.30 -8.13 12.94
CA LYS A 31 -9.25 -7.16 13.47
C LYS A 31 -8.91 -5.76 12.98
N ILE A 32 -9.89 -5.07 12.42
CA ILE A 32 -9.77 -3.71 11.91
C ILE A 32 -11.15 -3.03 12.00
N SER A 33 -11.21 -1.81 12.49
CA SER A 33 -12.46 -1.05 12.60
C SER A 33 -12.30 0.34 12.00
N THR A 34 -13.41 1.01 11.72
CA THR A 34 -13.41 2.36 11.17
C THR A 34 -13.30 3.40 12.28
N TYR A 35 -12.43 4.38 12.08
CA TYR A 35 -12.22 5.51 12.97
C TYR A 35 -12.27 6.84 12.22
N LEU A 36 -12.49 7.94 12.93
CA LEU A 36 -12.23 9.27 12.39
C LEU A 36 -10.71 9.47 12.24
N LEU A 37 -10.28 10.17 11.20
CA LEU A 37 -8.85 10.44 10.95
C LEU A 37 -8.20 11.23 12.09
N ASP A 38 -8.97 12.05 12.81
CA ASP A 38 -8.47 12.77 13.99
C ASP A 38 -7.95 11.82 15.08
N TYR A 39 -8.58 10.65 15.24
CA TYR A 39 -8.07 9.63 16.15
C TYR A 39 -6.71 9.07 15.72
N TYR A 40 -6.48 8.87 14.42
CA TYR A 40 -5.17 8.51 13.88
C TYR A 40 -4.13 9.58 14.23
N THR A 41 -4.48 10.86 14.02
CA THR A 41 -3.58 11.98 14.33
C THR A 41 -3.19 12.02 15.82
N GLU A 42 -4.14 11.77 16.72
CA GLU A 42 -3.84 11.69 18.15
C GLU A 42 -3.06 10.42 18.55
N LEU A 43 -3.31 9.31 17.86
CA LEU A 43 -2.56 8.07 18.05
C LEU A 43 -1.07 8.25 17.69
N THR A 44 -0.77 8.93 16.58
CA THR A 44 0.62 9.14 16.14
C THR A 44 1.43 10.03 17.10
N LYS A 45 0.80 10.83 17.93
CA LYS A 45 1.43 11.68 18.96
C LYS A 45 1.71 10.94 20.27
N GLN A 46 1.28 9.69 20.40
CA GLN A 46 1.42 8.95 21.66
C GLN A 46 2.90 8.62 21.96
N PRO A 47 3.42 8.94 23.17
CA PRO A 47 4.83 8.71 23.51
C PRO A 47 5.27 7.26 23.39
N TRP A 48 4.36 6.31 23.68
CA TRP A 48 4.69 4.88 23.57
C TRP A 48 4.94 4.47 22.12
N LEU A 49 4.25 5.10 21.15
CA LEU A 49 4.44 4.80 19.71
C LEU A 49 5.79 5.31 19.24
N SER A 50 6.17 6.56 19.59
CA SER A 50 7.51 7.09 19.32
C SER A 50 8.62 6.23 19.94
N THR A 51 8.42 5.76 21.18
CA THR A 51 9.37 4.86 21.83
C THR A 51 9.52 3.55 21.06
N LEU A 52 8.41 2.94 20.63
CA LEU A 52 8.41 1.70 19.88
C LEU A 52 9.06 1.85 18.50
N VAL A 53 8.73 2.92 17.78
CA VAL A 53 9.35 3.25 16.48
C VAL A 53 10.85 3.48 16.65
N GLY A 54 11.27 4.22 17.69
CA GLY A 54 12.67 4.44 18.02
C GLY A 54 13.41 3.12 18.26
N GLN A 55 12.86 2.21 19.06
CA GLN A 55 13.46 0.88 19.30
C GLN A 55 13.67 0.08 18.00
N ILE A 56 12.68 0.10 17.09
CA ILE A 56 12.80 -0.60 15.80
C ILE A 56 13.89 0.04 14.94
N ARG A 57 13.97 1.38 14.91
CA ARG A 57 15.00 2.12 14.19
C ARG A 57 16.40 1.84 14.71
N ASP A 58 16.56 1.81 16.03
CA ASP A 58 17.86 1.51 16.66
C ASP A 58 18.35 0.10 16.30
N LEU A 59 17.47 -0.89 16.32
CA LEU A 59 17.83 -2.26 15.92
C LEU A 59 18.16 -2.34 14.42
N THR A 60 17.39 -1.66 13.58
CA THR A 60 17.65 -1.57 12.14
C THR A 60 18.96 -0.86 11.84
N ALA A 61 19.27 0.24 12.54
CA ALA A 61 20.53 0.95 12.40
C ALA A 61 21.72 0.08 12.78
N LYS A 62 21.60 -0.74 13.85
CA LYS A 62 22.63 -1.71 14.21
C LYS A 62 22.85 -2.77 13.13
N GLN A 63 21.78 -3.30 12.52
CA GLN A 63 21.92 -4.22 11.38
C GLN A 63 22.65 -3.56 10.20
N ASN A 64 22.23 -2.37 9.81
CA ASN A 64 22.84 -1.62 8.71
C ASN A 64 24.32 -1.30 9.01
N GLN A 65 24.65 -0.92 10.24
CA GLN A 65 26.02 -0.67 10.64
C GLN A 65 26.89 -1.94 10.52
N MET A 66 26.38 -3.10 10.90
CA MET A 66 27.10 -4.38 10.76
C MET A 66 27.36 -4.70 9.29
N LEU A 67 26.37 -4.46 8.39
CA LEU A 67 26.53 -4.69 6.95
C LEU A 67 27.50 -3.70 6.32
N GLN A 68 27.48 -2.43 6.75
CA GLN A 68 28.43 -1.42 6.29
C GLN A 68 29.85 -1.74 6.72
N GLN A 69 30.06 -2.11 7.98
CA GLN A 69 31.37 -2.55 8.47
C GLN A 69 31.90 -3.77 7.71
N ALA A 70 31.03 -4.68 7.31
CA ALA A 70 31.40 -5.81 6.48
C ALA A 70 31.84 -5.38 5.06
N ALA A 71 31.16 -4.40 4.47
CA ALA A 71 31.54 -3.82 3.18
C ALA A 71 32.87 -3.09 3.29
N ASP A 72 33.05 -2.25 4.29
CA ASP A 72 34.27 -1.46 4.52
C ASP A 72 35.51 -2.33 4.82
N ALA A 73 35.30 -3.57 5.29
CA ALA A 73 36.37 -4.53 5.56
C ALA A 73 36.90 -5.22 4.27
N VAL A 74 36.27 -5.00 3.12
CA VAL A 74 36.72 -5.53 1.84
C VAL A 74 37.73 -4.55 1.25
N ASP A 75 38.96 -5.02 1.05
CA ASP A 75 40.04 -4.22 0.44
C ASP A 75 39.83 -4.12 -1.08
N ALA A 76 39.31 -2.97 -1.52
CA ALA A 76 39.02 -2.72 -2.93
C ALA A 76 40.25 -2.84 -3.85
N SER A 77 41.47 -2.65 -3.33
CA SER A 77 42.71 -2.76 -4.12
C SER A 77 43.00 -4.18 -4.61
N GLN A 78 42.35 -5.19 -4.05
CA GLN A 78 42.53 -6.61 -4.38
C GLN A 78 41.68 -7.03 -5.61
N TYR A 79 40.81 -6.16 -6.13
CA TYR A 79 39.85 -6.51 -7.19
C TYR A 79 40.12 -5.69 -8.45
N ALA A 80 40.12 -6.37 -9.59
CA ALA A 80 40.46 -5.76 -10.86
C ALA A 80 39.32 -4.97 -11.52
N ASN A 81 38.06 -5.26 -11.09
CA ASN A 81 36.87 -4.58 -11.59
C ASN A 81 35.82 -4.42 -10.52
N GLU A 82 34.81 -3.58 -10.79
CA GLU A 82 33.73 -3.26 -9.87
C GLU A 82 32.80 -4.46 -9.57
N ASP A 83 32.60 -5.36 -10.53
CA ASP A 83 31.72 -6.53 -10.36
C ASP A 83 32.31 -7.52 -9.35
N ASP A 84 33.62 -7.81 -9.44
CA ASP A 84 34.30 -8.69 -8.50
C ASP A 84 34.32 -8.08 -7.08
N LEU A 85 34.52 -6.76 -6.98
CA LEU A 85 34.45 -6.05 -5.71
C LEU A 85 33.03 -6.12 -5.11
N ALA A 86 32.01 -5.86 -5.93
CA ALA A 86 30.60 -5.93 -5.49
C ALA A 86 30.25 -7.35 -4.99
N PHE A 87 30.69 -8.39 -5.71
CA PHE A 87 30.50 -9.77 -5.31
C PHE A 87 31.20 -10.09 -3.97
N ALA A 88 32.42 -9.61 -3.76
CA ALA A 88 33.15 -9.79 -2.51
C ALA A 88 32.46 -9.10 -1.33
N ILE A 89 31.92 -7.89 -1.53
CA ILE A 89 31.12 -7.15 -0.53
C ILE A 89 29.86 -7.93 -0.17
N ILE A 90 29.10 -8.39 -1.16
CA ILE A 90 27.89 -9.19 -0.95
C ILE A 90 28.21 -10.44 -0.13
N LYS A 91 29.25 -11.18 -0.53
CA LYS A 91 29.68 -12.40 0.19
C LYS A 91 30.03 -12.08 1.66
N LYS A 92 30.72 -10.98 1.92
CA LYS A 92 31.08 -10.57 3.29
C LYS A 92 29.85 -10.18 4.12
N GLN A 93 28.89 -9.52 3.52
CA GLN A 93 27.63 -9.19 4.15
C GLN A 93 26.80 -10.45 4.46
N GLU A 94 26.78 -11.46 3.57
CA GLU A 94 26.12 -12.74 3.84
C GLU A 94 26.75 -13.51 5.01
N GLU A 95 28.08 -13.46 5.16
CA GLU A 95 28.77 -14.00 6.34
C GLU A 95 28.28 -13.33 7.64
N VAL A 96 28.10 -11.99 7.62
CA VAL A 96 27.57 -11.24 8.77
C VAL A 96 26.11 -11.60 9.05
N LYS A 97 25.26 -11.69 8.02
CA LYS A 97 23.85 -12.11 8.14
C LYS A 97 23.71 -13.53 8.73
N ALA A 98 24.66 -14.42 8.41
CA ALA A 98 24.70 -15.76 8.96
C ALA A 98 25.12 -15.80 10.45
N GLY A 99 25.69 -14.72 10.98
CA GLY A 99 26.15 -14.61 12.36
C GLY A 99 25.02 -14.52 13.38
N GLU A 100 25.23 -15.06 14.58
CA GLU A 100 24.21 -15.13 15.65
C GLU A 100 23.68 -13.74 16.06
N THR A 101 24.58 -12.75 16.18
CA THR A 101 24.19 -11.38 16.57
C THR A 101 23.20 -10.78 15.56
N PHE A 102 23.48 -10.92 14.27
CA PHE A 102 22.58 -10.40 13.22
C PHE A 102 21.23 -11.13 13.25
N LYS A 103 21.24 -12.46 13.38
CA LYS A 103 20.02 -13.27 13.49
C LYS A 103 19.17 -12.90 14.71
N GLN A 104 19.79 -12.55 15.83
CA GLN A 104 19.06 -12.10 17.01
C GLN A 104 18.35 -10.75 16.75
N LEU A 105 19.03 -9.79 16.13
CA LEU A 105 18.42 -8.52 15.72
C LEU A 105 17.27 -8.76 14.72
N ASP A 106 17.48 -9.64 13.76
CA ASP A 106 16.50 -9.98 12.72
C ASP A 106 15.24 -10.65 13.32
N LYS A 107 15.36 -11.43 14.37
CA LYS A 107 14.22 -11.99 15.12
C LYS A 107 13.50 -10.95 15.99
N GLN A 108 14.20 -9.96 16.54
CA GLN A 108 13.61 -8.96 17.44
C GLN A 108 12.76 -7.94 16.68
N ILE A 109 13.20 -7.48 15.51
CA ILE A 109 12.51 -6.44 14.72
C ILE A 109 11.07 -6.84 14.39
N PRO A 110 10.75 -8.04 13.84
CA PRO A 110 9.38 -8.47 13.59
C PRO A 110 8.51 -8.53 14.85
N VAL A 111 9.08 -8.91 15.99
CA VAL A 111 8.35 -8.94 17.27
C VAL A 111 7.91 -7.55 17.69
N LEU A 112 8.78 -6.55 17.54
CA LEU A 112 8.43 -5.16 17.81
C LEU A 112 7.46 -4.60 16.75
N LYS A 113 7.66 -4.90 15.45
CA LYS A 113 6.75 -4.48 14.38
C LYS A 113 5.31 -4.96 14.62
N LYS A 114 5.10 -6.18 15.11
CA LYS A 114 3.76 -6.71 15.45
C LYS A 114 3.08 -5.95 16.58
N GLN A 115 3.79 -5.11 17.32
CA GLN A 115 3.20 -4.25 18.37
C GLN A 115 2.75 -2.90 17.82
N LEU A 116 3.14 -2.54 16.60
CA LEU A 116 2.68 -1.31 15.96
C LEU A 116 1.18 -1.40 15.62
N PRO A 117 0.44 -0.31 15.77
CA PRO A 117 -0.87 -0.18 15.16
C PRO A 117 -0.75 -0.23 13.63
N PHE A 118 -1.85 -0.51 12.94
CA PHE A 118 -1.84 -0.59 11.49
C PHE A 118 -3.13 -0.03 10.89
N ARG A 119 -3.08 0.35 9.63
CA ARG A 119 -4.20 0.87 8.83
C ARG A 119 -4.34 0.13 7.51
N SER A 120 -5.52 0.16 6.92
CA SER A 120 -5.75 -0.22 5.53
C SER A 120 -5.61 1.01 4.63
N PRO A 121 -4.83 0.96 3.54
CA PRO A 121 -4.83 2.02 2.56
C PRO A 121 -6.04 1.98 1.63
N HIS A 122 -6.61 0.79 1.36
CA HIS A 122 -7.52 0.57 0.25
C HIS A 122 -9.00 0.71 0.60
N TYR A 123 -9.39 0.45 1.85
CA TYR A 123 -10.80 0.46 2.25
C TYR A 123 -11.02 1.24 3.53
N PHE A 124 -12.11 2.03 3.57
CA PHE A 124 -12.57 2.72 4.78
C PHE A 124 -13.17 1.78 5.81
N HIS A 125 -13.54 0.57 5.40
CA HIS A 125 -14.33 -0.38 6.17
C HIS A 125 -14.10 -1.80 5.63
N PHE A 126 -14.21 -2.77 6.51
CA PHE A 126 -14.31 -4.20 6.20
C PHE A 126 -15.54 -4.75 6.90
N LEU A 127 -16.23 -5.70 6.29
CA LEU A 127 -17.39 -6.35 6.89
C LEU A 127 -16.99 -7.05 8.19
N ASP A 128 -17.87 -6.99 9.19
CA ASP A 128 -17.68 -7.61 10.52
C ASP A 128 -16.39 -7.16 11.25
N ASP A 129 -15.88 -5.96 10.95
CA ASP A 129 -14.61 -5.47 11.50
C ASP A 129 -13.46 -6.49 11.36
N HIS A 130 -13.50 -7.28 10.30
CA HIS A 130 -12.53 -8.33 10.05
C HIS A 130 -11.85 -8.15 8.70
N ARG A 131 -10.52 -8.03 8.70
CA ARG A 131 -9.70 -7.84 7.52
C ARG A 131 -9.39 -9.20 6.86
N ALA A 132 -10.10 -9.51 5.80
CA ALA A 132 -9.85 -10.65 4.93
C ALA A 132 -10.42 -10.35 3.54
N GLN A 133 -9.97 -11.05 2.52
CA GLN A 133 -10.45 -10.86 1.15
C GLN A 133 -11.98 -11.03 1.04
N LYS A 134 -12.55 -12.01 1.74
CA LYS A 134 -14.00 -12.29 1.74
C LYS A 134 -14.86 -11.25 2.46
N THR A 135 -14.24 -10.39 3.26
CA THR A 135 -14.92 -9.34 4.04
C THR A 135 -14.67 -7.93 3.48
N ILE A 136 -14.11 -7.84 2.28
CA ILE A 136 -13.99 -6.60 1.55
C ILE A 136 -15.37 -6.11 1.16
N ASP A 137 -15.66 -4.85 1.49
CA ASP A 137 -16.80 -4.12 0.97
C ASP A 137 -16.33 -3.20 -0.17
N PRO A 138 -16.65 -3.50 -1.44
CA PRO A 138 -16.23 -2.68 -2.57
C PRO A 138 -16.77 -1.26 -2.55
N GLU A 139 -17.93 -1.03 -1.88
CA GLU A 139 -18.49 0.31 -1.69
C GLU A 139 -17.66 1.19 -0.74
N ALA A 140 -16.80 0.55 0.07
CA ALA A 140 -15.89 1.21 1.00
C ALA A 140 -14.51 1.52 0.39
N PHE A 141 -14.32 1.35 -0.92
CA PHE A 141 -13.04 1.60 -1.57
C PHE A 141 -12.62 3.07 -1.44
N THR A 142 -11.35 3.29 -1.09
CA THR A 142 -10.82 4.65 -0.83
C THR A 142 -10.38 5.38 -2.10
N PHE A 143 -10.20 4.68 -3.21
CA PHE A 143 -9.56 5.16 -4.44
C PHE A 143 -8.14 5.68 -4.19
N GLN A 144 -7.47 5.12 -3.19
CA GLN A 144 -6.07 5.40 -2.88
C GLN A 144 -5.31 4.10 -2.61
N THR A 145 -3.99 4.16 -2.72
CA THR A 145 -3.11 3.02 -2.42
C THR A 145 -1.80 3.51 -1.80
N THR A 146 -1.07 2.61 -1.17
CA THR A 146 0.26 2.89 -0.60
C THR A 146 1.33 2.18 -1.38
N VAL A 147 2.35 2.91 -1.81
CA VAL A 147 3.63 2.38 -2.29
C VAL A 147 4.57 2.24 -1.09
N ASP A 148 5.14 1.05 -0.90
CA ASP A 148 6.14 0.75 0.13
C ASP A 148 7.53 0.72 -0.51
N ILE A 149 8.41 1.65 -0.15
CA ILE A 149 9.77 1.77 -0.68
C ILE A 149 10.70 1.04 0.27
N ASP A 150 11.00 -0.20 -0.05
CA ASP A 150 11.76 -1.11 0.81
C ASP A 150 13.28 -1.07 0.60
N ASN A 151 13.76 -0.59 -0.56
CA ASN A 151 15.18 -0.41 -0.81
C ASN A 151 15.70 0.89 -0.16
N PRO A 152 16.59 0.82 0.85
CA PRO A 152 17.07 2.03 1.56
C PRO A 152 17.78 3.04 0.64
N GLU A 153 18.41 2.58 -0.44
CA GLU A 153 19.15 3.44 -1.38
C GLU A 153 18.21 4.29 -2.26
N GLU A 154 16.97 3.83 -2.44
CA GLU A 154 15.97 4.52 -3.26
C GLU A 154 15.15 5.55 -2.48
N VAL A 155 15.07 5.42 -1.14
CA VAL A 155 14.11 6.14 -0.30
C VAL A 155 14.18 7.65 -0.47
N GLU A 156 15.38 8.26 -0.40
CA GLU A 156 15.52 9.71 -0.50
C GLU A 156 15.14 10.23 -1.88
N THR A 157 15.59 9.54 -2.93
CA THR A 157 15.27 9.89 -4.32
C THR A 157 13.78 9.72 -4.60
N ALA A 158 13.19 8.60 -4.17
CA ALA A 158 11.78 8.32 -4.36
C ALA A 158 10.88 9.34 -3.66
N VAL A 159 11.17 9.68 -2.41
CA VAL A 159 10.41 10.69 -1.65
C VAL A 159 10.53 12.06 -2.32
N LYS A 160 11.73 12.49 -2.71
CA LYS A 160 11.94 13.75 -3.42
C LYS A 160 11.15 13.80 -4.73
N ASN A 161 11.30 12.77 -5.56
CA ASN A 161 10.62 12.68 -6.86
C ASN A 161 9.09 12.65 -6.70
N ALA A 162 8.57 11.96 -5.69
CA ALA A 162 7.14 11.93 -5.39
C ALA A 162 6.60 13.33 -5.07
N LEU A 163 7.28 14.10 -4.21
CA LEU A 163 6.88 15.45 -3.84
C LEU A 163 6.99 16.41 -5.04
N LEU A 164 8.07 16.32 -5.82
CA LEU A 164 8.23 17.11 -7.05
C LEU A 164 7.14 16.80 -8.07
N LEU A 165 6.86 15.52 -8.31
CA LEU A 165 5.80 15.07 -9.24
C LEU A 165 4.43 15.59 -8.80
N ASN A 166 4.18 15.62 -7.49
CA ASN A 166 2.95 16.15 -6.89
C ASN A 166 2.77 17.67 -7.07
N GLY A 167 3.80 18.38 -7.49
CA GLY A 167 3.79 19.85 -7.62
C GLY A 167 4.23 20.56 -6.35
N MET A 168 4.90 19.87 -5.44
CA MET A 168 5.47 20.45 -4.23
C MET A 168 6.95 20.74 -4.46
N PHE A 169 7.28 22.01 -4.47
CA PHE A 169 8.65 22.47 -4.64
C PHE A 169 8.83 23.84 -3.92
N ASP A 170 10.02 24.03 -3.40
CA ASP A 170 10.33 25.19 -2.57
C ASP A 170 10.74 26.42 -3.41
N ASP A 171 11.30 26.20 -4.62
CA ASP A 171 11.78 27.26 -5.47
C ASP A 171 11.58 27.01 -6.99
N GLN A 172 11.93 28.05 -7.78
CA GLN A 172 11.79 27.99 -9.23
C GLN A 172 12.76 26.99 -9.90
N GLN A 173 13.88 26.65 -9.27
CA GLN A 173 14.83 25.67 -9.82
C GLN A 173 14.27 24.26 -9.71
N GLU A 174 13.61 23.92 -8.59
CA GLU A 174 12.92 22.66 -8.42
C GLU A 174 11.76 22.51 -9.40
N LYS A 175 11.01 23.58 -9.66
CA LYS A 175 9.98 23.60 -10.70
C LYS A 175 10.55 23.27 -12.08
N LEU A 176 11.62 23.91 -12.49
CA LEU A 176 12.31 23.64 -13.76
C LEU A 176 12.90 22.23 -13.80
N PHE A 177 13.40 21.74 -12.68
CA PHE A 177 13.89 20.38 -12.57
C PHE A 177 12.76 19.34 -12.75
N ARG A 178 11.59 19.59 -12.15
CA ARG A 178 10.38 18.78 -12.35
C ARG A 178 10.01 18.66 -13.83
N GLU A 179 9.93 19.79 -14.53
CA GLU A 179 9.58 19.86 -15.95
C GLU A 179 10.64 19.19 -16.85
N LYS A 180 11.89 19.05 -16.37
CA LYS A 180 12.96 18.37 -17.08
C LYS A 180 12.93 16.85 -16.91
N ILE A 181 12.52 16.34 -15.75
CA ILE A 181 12.58 14.90 -15.45
C ILE A 181 11.27 14.17 -15.71
N PHE A 182 10.12 14.88 -15.68
CA PHE A 182 8.81 14.28 -15.95
C PHE A 182 8.23 14.81 -17.25
N SER A 183 7.50 13.96 -17.97
CA SER A 183 6.74 14.40 -19.16
C SER A 183 5.56 15.30 -18.74
N ALA A 184 5.06 16.11 -19.68
CA ALA A 184 3.86 16.93 -19.43
C ALA A 184 2.64 16.07 -19.05
N ASP A 185 2.47 14.92 -19.68
CA ASP A 185 1.37 13.98 -19.41
C ASP A 185 1.49 13.37 -18.00
N ASP A 186 2.71 13.02 -17.56
CA ASP A 186 2.94 12.53 -16.20
C ASP A 186 2.66 13.62 -15.16
N ILE A 187 3.11 14.84 -15.44
CA ILE A 187 2.84 16.00 -14.59
C ILE A 187 1.33 16.25 -14.45
N GLU A 188 0.60 16.23 -15.54
CA GLU A 188 -0.87 16.40 -15.55
C GLU A 188 -1.56 15.28 -14.76
N LEU A 189 -1.15 14.04 -15.01
CA LEU A 189 -1.75 12.86 -14.38
C LEU A 189 -1.54 12.82 -12.86
N TRP A 190 -0.32 13.17 -12.38
CA TRP A 190 0.09 12.91 -11.00
C TRP A 190 0.12 14.14 -10.09
N THR A 191 -0.03 15.37 -10.61
CA THR A 191 -0.13 16.56 -9.77
C THR A 191 -1.29 16.45 -8.79
N GLY A 192 -1.02 16.66 -7.49
CA GLY A 192 -2.02 16.56 -6.42
C GLY A 192 -2.45 15.13 -6.10
N LYS A 193 -1.78 14.09 -6.63
CA LYS A 193 -2.13 12.70 -6.35
C LYS A 193 -1.37 12.09 -5.17
N VAL A 194 -0.25 12.65 -4.73
CA VAL A 194 0.41 12.22 -3.50
C VAL A 194 -0.39 12.73 -2.30
N LEU A 195 -0.87 11.83 -1.47
CA LEU A 195 -1.76 12.11 -0.36
C LEU A 195 -1.05 12.11 0.99
N HIS A 196 -0.06 11.24 1.15
CA HIS A 196 0.70 11.14 2.39
C HIS A 196 2.07 10.53 2.14
N VAL A 197 3.08 11.04 2.83
CA VAL A 197 4.45 10.52 2.81
C VAL A 197 4.95 10.40 4.23
N GLU A 198 5.42 9.22 4.62
CA GLU A 198 5.98 8.98 5.95
C GLU A 198 7.23 8.09 5.89
N ARG A 199 8.09 8.22 6.89
CA ARG A 199 9.15 7.24 7.17
C ARG A 199 8.57 6.05 7.90
N SER A 200 8.81 4.85 7.40
CA SER A 200 8.44 3.62 8.08
C SER A 200 9.22 3.43 9.40
N ALA A 201 8.78 2.47 10.22
CA ALA A 201 9.50 2.13 11.46
C ALA A 201 10.92 1.60 11.21
N ARG A 202 11.24 1.12 10.01
CA ARG A 202 12.59 0.72 9.60
C ARG A 202 13.35 1.81 8.82
N ASN A 203 12.90 3.04 8.91
CA ASN A 203 13.46 4.21 8.21
C ASN A 203 13.40 4.13 6.67
N LYS A 204 12.49 3.31 6.15
CA LYS A 204 12.10 3.25 4.75
C LYS A 204 10.97 4.24 4.47
N ALA A 205 10.25 4.18 3.36
CA ALA A 205 9.16 5.12 3.11
C ALA A 205 7.84 4.43 2.70
N HIS A 206 6.73 5.00 3.16
CA HIS A 206 5.39 4.74 2.63
C HIS A 206 4.88 6.01 1.94
N ILE A 207 4.33 5.86 0.75
CA ILE A 207 3.76 6.95 -0.03
C ILE A 207 2.34 6.57 -0.44
N ASP A 208 1.36 7.25 0.14
CA ASP A 208 -0.04 7.09 -0.27
C ASP A 208 -0.33 7.97 -1.47
N ILE A 209 -0.95 7.38 -2.48
CA ILE A 209 -1.33 8.08 -3.70
C ILE A 209 -2.82 7.88 -4.01
N ARG A 210 -3.42 8.88 -4.64
CA ARG A 210 -4.73 8.74 -5.30
C ARG A 210 -4.55 7.92 -6.57
N ILE A 211 -5.30 6.85 -6.71
CA ILE A 211 -5.29 6.03 -7.93
C ILE A 211 -5.84 6.88 -9.07
N PRO A 212 -5.17 7.04 -10.22
CA PRO A 212 -5.76 7.69 -11.39
C PRO A 212 -7.00 6.95 -11.90
N VAL A 213 -7.96 7.69 -12.44
CA VAL A 213 -9.22 7.13 -12.95
C VAL A 213 -8.95 6.02 -13.97
N GLY A 214 -9.57 4.88 -13.75
CA GLY A 214 -9.45 3.70 -14.61
C GLY A 214 -8.24 2.80 -14.33
N MET A 215 -7.27 3.20 -13.51
CA MET A 215 -6.18 2.33 -13.10
C MET A 215 -6.60 1.43 -11.93
N THR A 216 -6.11 0.20 -11.92
CA THR A 216 -6.16 -0.71 -10.76
C THR A 216 -5.09 -0.31 -9.74
N ILE A 217 -5.15 -0.88 -8.53
CA ILE A 217 -4.12 -0.70 -7.51
C ILE A 217 -2.72 -1.02 -8.07
N ALA A 218 -2.58 -2.18 -8.72
CA ALA A 218 -1.30 -2.62 -9.27
C ALA A 218 -0.77 -1.70 -10.38
N GLU A 219 -1.62 -1.27 -11.31
CA GLU A 219 -1.24 -0.35 -12.38
C GLU A 219 -0.79 1.00 -11.85
N ALA A 220 -1.52 1.55 -10.86
CA ALA A 220 -1.17 2.83 -10.25
C ALA A 220 0.18 2.77 -9.52
N GLN A 221 0.41 1.71 -8.72
CA GLN A 221 1.68 1.51 -8.02
C GLN A 221 2.83 1.34 -9.01
N SER A 222 2.69 0.49 -10.02
CA SER A 222 3.73 0.25 -11.02
C SER A 222 4.07 1.50 -11.81
N ALA A 223 3.07 2.25 -12.28
CA ALA A 223 3.29 3.51 -13.00
C ALA A 223 3.98 4.56 -12.12
N PHE A 224 3.54 4.70 -10.87
CA PHE A 224 4.12 5.67 -9.94
C PHE A 224 5.55 5.31 -9.54
N CYS A 225 5.83 4.04 -9.20
CA CYS A 225 7.19 3.59 -8.85
C CYS A 225 8.20 3.89 -9.95
N LYS A 226 7.84 3.66 -11.23
CA LYS A 226 8.72 3.98 -12.38
C LYS A 226 9.09 5.46 -12.41
N LEU A 227 8.12 6.35 -12.17
CA LEU A 227 8.34 7.80 -12.22
C LEU A 227 9.19 8.29 -11.07
N ILE A 228 9.02 7.74 -9.88
CA ILE A 228 9.80 8.15 -8.70
C ILE A 228 11.15 7.43 -8.58
N HIS A 229 11.48 6.55 -9.52
CA HIS A 229 12.68 5.72 -9.52
C HIS A 229 12.76 4.79 -8.31
N ALA A 230 11.67 4.09 -8.01
CA ALA A 230 11.59 3.12 -6.93
C ALA A 230 11.27 1.72 -7.45
N THR A 231 11.80 0.72 -6.75
CA THR A 231 11.45 -0.68 -6.99
C THR A 231 10.06 -0.95 -6.41
N GLU A 232 9.22 -1.59 -7.21
CA GLU A 232 7.87 -1.98 -6.85
C GLU A 232 7.88 -3.16 -5.85
N ASP A 233 7.09 -3.05 -4.76
CA ASP A 233 6.81 -4.20 -3.88
C ASP A 233 5.50 -4.87 -4.31
N PRO A 234 5.55 -6.04 -4.97
CA PRO A 234 4.37 -6.72 -5.47
C PRO A 234 3.41 -7.18 -4.34
N SER A 235 3.86 -7.24 -3.10
CA SER A 235 3.00 -7.59 -1.96
C SER A 235 2.03 -6.46 -1.57
N CYS A 236 2.30 -5.22 -1.98
CA CYS A 236 1.48 -4.05 -1.65
C CYS A 236 0.20 -3.92 -2.46
N VAL A 237 0.05 -4.68 -3.55
CA VAL A 237 -1.14 -4.63 -4.43
C VAL A 237 -2.33 -5.42 -3.90
N THR A 238 -2.17 -6.20 -2.82
CA THR A 238 -3.27 -7.01 -2.26
C THR A 238 -4.35 -6.11 -1.65
N PRO A 239 -5.63 -6.37 -1.94
CA PRO A 239 -6.73 -5.53 -1.47
C PRO A 239 -6.75 -5.36 0.05
N GLU A 240 -6.46 -6.42 0.80
CA GLU A 240 -6.43 -6.43 2.26
C GLU A 240 -5.09 -5.98 2.87
N ARG A 241 -4.21 -5.32 2.08
CA ARG A 241 -2.93 -4.79 2.58
C ARG A 241 -3.12 -3.93 3.82
N ILE A 242 -2.17 -4.04 4.74
CA ILE A 242 -2.02 -3.12 5.87
C ILE A 242 -0.69 -2.39 5.81
N ILE A 243 -0.69 -1.19 6.36
CA ILE A 243 0.49 -0.37 6.57
C ILE A 243 0.62 -0.13 8.08
N PHE A 244 1.80 -0.39 8.63
CA PHE A 244 2.06 -0.10 10.04
C PHE A 244 2.13 1.40 10.26
N ILE A 245 1.41 1.87 11.28
CA ILE A 245 1.36 3.28 11.66
C ILE A 245 2.63 3.64 12.41
N THR A 246 3.25 4.75 12.06
CA THR A 246 4.41 5.32 12.74
C THR A 246 4.04 6.55 13.56
N ASP A 247 5.02 7.16 14.22
CA ASP A 247 4.81 8.34 15.05
C ASP A 247 4.73 9.65 14.23
N ALA A 248 4.24 10.70 14.83
CA ALA A 248 4.03 11.99 14.16
C ALA A 248 5.31 12.59 13.56
N VAL A 249 6.48 12.35 14.17
CA VAL A 249 7.76 12.87 13.65
C VAL A 249 8.25 12.12 12.42
N SER A 250 7.66 11.00 12.11
CA SER A 250 7.93 10.22 10.90
C SER A 250 7.22 10.77 9.67
N GLN A 251 6.19 11.59 9.86
CA GLN A 251 5.37 12.14 8.77
C GLN A 251 6.11 13.27 8.07
N ILE A 252 6.21 13.17 6.73
CA ILE A 252 6.90 14.16 5.87
C ILE A 252 5.88 15.08 5.23
N TYR A 253 4.78 14.52 4.72
CA TYR A 253 3.73 15.25 4.04
C TYR A 253 2.37 14.61 4.27
N THR A 254 1.32 15.43 4.37
CA THR A 254 -0.07 14.96 4.41
C THR A 254 -0.98 15.96 3.70
N ALA A 255 -1.66 15.52 2.68
CA ALA A 255 -2.63 16.30 1.94
C ALA A 255 -3.95 16.46 2.73
N ASN A 256 -4.67 17.56 2.49
CA ASN A 256 -5.96 17.81 3.14
C ASN A 256 -7.07 16.83 2.74
N ASP A 257 -6.90 16.13 1.62
CA ASP A 257 -7.84 15.15 1.10
C ASP A 257 -7.42 13.70 1.36
N TRP A 258 -6.33 13.48 2.11
CA TRP A 258 -5.94 12.14 2.55
C TRP A 258 -7.06 11.50 3.38
N TYR A 259 -7.50 10.31 3.02
CA TYR A 259 -8.68 9.62 3.55
C TYR A 259 -10.00 10.42 3.48
N LYS A 260 -10.07 11.43 2.63
CA LYS A 260 -11.33 12.10 2.30
C LYS A 260 -12.10 11.25 1.29
N ARG A 261 -13.38 11.05 1.53
CA ARG A 261 -14.25 10.40 0.56
C ARG A 261 -14.40 11.29 -0.68
N LEU A 262 -14.36 10.66 -1.84
CA LEU A 262 -14.70 11.33 -3.08
C LEU A 262 -16.21 11.64 -3.09
N ASP A 263 -16.59 12.69 -3.79
CA ASP A 263 -18.00 12.97 -4.08
C ASP A 263 -18.60 11.93 -5.04
N GLU A 264 -19.91 11.95 -5.17
CA GLU A 264 -20.63 10.95 -5.97
C GLU A 264 -20.26 11.02 -7.46
N GLU A 265 -19.95 12.22 -7.99
CA GLU A 265 -19.58 12.42 -9.39
C GLU A 265 -18.22 11.78 -9.68
N ALA A 266 -17.22 12.05 -8.86
CA ALA A 266 -15.90 11.43 -8.98
C ALA A 266 -15.96 9.89 -8.80
N VAL A 267 -16.73 9.39 -7.83
CA VAL A 267 -16.93 7.94 -7.65
C VAL A 267 -17.59 7.32 -8.88
N ALA A 268 -18.57 7.99 -9.49
CA ALA A 268 -19.24 7.51 -10.70
C ALA A 268 -18.27 7.43 -11.90
N GLU A 269 -17.34 8.38 -12.03
CA GLU A 269 -16.29 8.36 -13.06
C GLU A 269 -15.38 7.13 -12.93
N TYR A 270 -14.87 6.83 -11.72
CA TYR A 270 -14.08 5.64 -11.48
C TYR A 270 -14.83 4.36 -11.82
N ARG A 271 -16.08 4.24 -11.34
CA ARG A 271 -16.92 3.06 -11.55
C ARG A 271 -17.21 2.83 -13.04
N GLU A 272 -17.49 3.90 -13.78
CA GLU A 272 -17.70 3.82 -15.21
C GLU A 272 -16.43 3.39 -15.96
N ALA A 273 -15.27 3.91 -15.57
CA ALA A 273 -13.99 3.50 -16.12
C ALA A 273 -13.69 2.01 -15.87
N TYR A 274 -13.92 1.54 -14.64
CA TYR A 274 -13.77 0.12 -14.28
C TYR A 274 -14.77 -0.77 -15.01
N ARG A 275 -16.03 -0.36 -15.09
CA ARG A 275 -17.08 -1.08 -15.84
C ARG A 275 -16.71 -1.27 -17.32
N LYS A 276 -16.18 -0.25 -17.98
CA LYS A 276 -15.70 -0.33 -19.37
C LYS A 276 -14.59 -1.37 -19.56
N ARG A 277 -13.81 -1.61 -18.52
CA ARG A 277 -12.73 -2.61 -18.49
C ARG A 277 -13.18 -3.99 -18.01
N GLY A 278 -14.45 -4.18 -17.66
CA GLY A 278 -14.97 -5.43 -17.10
C GLY A 278 -14.47 -5.72 -15.68
N LEU A 279 -14.18 -4.67 -14.90
CA LEU A 279 -13.75 -4.75 -13.51
C LEU A 279 -14.91 -4.42 -12.56
N ASP A 280 -14.78 -4.83 -11.31
CA ASP A 280 -15.69 -4.44 -10.23
C ASP A 280 -15.56 -2.95 -9.89
N ILE A 281 -16.49 -2.42 -9.09
CA ILE A 281 -16.55 -0.99 -8.74
C ILE A 281 -15.34 -0.47 -7.95
N ASP A 282 -14.52 -1.34 -7.43
CA ASP A 282 -13.25 -1.04 -6.75
C ASP A 282 -12.01 -1.42 -7.59
N GLY A 283 -12.20 -1.69 -8.89
CA GLY A 283 -11.13 -1.98 -9.83
C GLY A 283 -10.56 -3.40 -9.74
N ARG A 284 -11.12 -4.27 -8.90
CA ARG A 284 -10.75 -5.69 -8.87
C ARG A 284 -11.38 -6.47 -10.03
N PRO A 285 -10.82 -7.65 -10.39
CA PRO A 285 -11.52 -8.55 -11.29
C PRO A 285 -12.92 -8.87 -10.77
N LEU A 286 -13.89 -8.93 -11.66
CA LEU A 286 -15.26 -9.34 -11.30
C LEU A 286 -15.25 -10.77 -10.77
N ASP A 287 -15.71 -10.92 -9.53
CA ASP A 287 -16.10 -12.22 -9.01
C ASP A 287 -17.51 -12.53 -9.51
N VAL A 288 -17.63 -13.53 -10.37
CA VAL A 288 -18.90 -13.89 -11.05
C VAL A 288 -20.00 -14.20 -10.03
N ASP A 289 -19.66 -14.82 -8.90
CA ASP A 289 -20.62 -15.14 -7.85
C ASP A 289 -21.11 -13.89 -7.11
N SER A 290 -20.20 -12.96 -6.82
CA SER A 290 -20.53 -11.68 -6.19
C SER A 290 -21.35 -10.77 -7.11
N ALA A 291 -21.06 -10.76 -8.41
CA ALA A 291 -21.81 -9.97 -9.39
C ALA A 291 -23.27 -10.42 -9.52
N GLN A 292 -23.53 -11.72 -9.45
CA GLN A 292 -24.90 -12.27 -9.49
C GLN A 292 -25.71 -11.90 -8.24
N VAL A 293 -25.09 -11.95 -7.05
CA VAL A 293 -25.75 -11.54 -5.80
C VAL A 293 -26.11 -10.05 -5.81
N ARG A 294 -25.21 -9.17 -6.30
CA ARG A 294 -25.50 -7.74 -6.40
C ARG A 294 -26.57 -7.40 -7.44
N ALA A 295 -26.56 -8.08 -8.59
CA ALA A 295 -27.59 -7.90 -9.60
C ALA A 295 -29.00 -8.28 -9.08
N SER A 296 -29.08 -9.28 -8.19
CA SER A 296 -30.32 -9.70 -7.55
C SER A 296 -30.80 -8.77 -6.43
N GLN A 297 -29.90 -7.97 -5.85
CA GLN A 297 -30.21 -7.01 -4.76
C GLN A 297 -30.53 -5.58 -5.25
N ASN A 298 -30.38 -5.31 -6.54
CA ASN A 298 -30.66 -3.98 -7.09
C ASN A 298 -32.17 -3.85 -7.43
N PRO A 299 -32.97 -3.10 -6.64
CA PRO A 299 -34.43 -2.98 -6.84
C PRO A 299 -34.84 -2.26 -8.11
N TYR A 300 -33.89 -1.66 -8.86
CA TYR A 300 -34.15 -0.93 -10.10
C TYR A 300 -33.95 -1.76 -11.39
N SER A 301 -33.51 -3.04 -11.30
CA SER A 301 -33.26 -3.87 -12.48
C SER A 301 -34.49 -4.65 -13.00
N SER A 302 -35.65 -4.55 -12.33
CA SER A 302 -36.83 -5.37 -12.65
C SER A 302 -37.92 -4.71 -13.53
N GLN A 303 -37.59 -3.60 -14.21
CA GLN A 303 -38.51 -3.01 -15.19
C GLN A 303 -37.84 -2.83 -16.57
N ASN A 304 -37.54 -3.91 -17.26
CA ASN A 304 -37.55 -3.99 -18.73
C ASN A 304 -37.04 -5.35 -19.22
N SER A 305 -37.85 -6.38 -19.10
CA SER A 305 -37.73 -7.55 -19.98
C SER A 305 -39.04 -8.31 -20.04
N SER A 306 -39.95 -7.79 -20.83
CA SER A 306 -41.04 -8.62 -21.40
C SER A 306 -40.77 -8.77 -22.90
N SER A 307 -40.82 -10.05 -23.32
CA SER A 307 -40.85 -10.59 -24.70
C SER A 307 -39.51 -10.67 -25.46
N GLN A 308 -38.91 -11.83 -25.55
CA GLN A 308 -39.10 -12.75 -26.70
C GLN A 308 -38.39 -14.10 -26.47
N ASN A 309 -39.21 -15.14 -26.50
CA ASN A 309 -38.78 -16.53 -26.67
C ASN A 309 -38.23 -16.74 -28.09
N SER A 310 -37.07 -17.36 -28.21
CA SER A 310 -36.80 -18.29 -29.31
C SER A 310 -35.62 -19.21 -28.96
N SER A 311 -35.93 -20.49 -29.03
CA SER A 311 -35.08 -21.65 -28.88
C SER A 311 -33.98 -21.76 -29.92
N SER A 312 -32.74 -22.15 -29.53
CA SER A 312 -31.93 -23.11 -30.31
C SER A 312 -30.69 -23.59 -29.53
N GLN A 313 -30.65 -24.86 -29.35
CA GLN A 313 -29.64 -25.93 -29.27
C GLN A 313 -28.13 -25.57 -29.20
N SER A 314 -27.54 -26.10 -28.12
CA SER A 314 -26.27 -26.80 -27.95
C SER A 314 -25.19 -26.75 -29.04
N SER A 315 -23.98 -26.31 -28.65
CA SER A 315 -22.74 -27.02 -29.00
C SER A 315 -21.62 -26.69 -27.96
N SER A 316 -21.13 -27.77 -27.36
CA SER A 316 -19.98 -27.81 -26.45
C SER A 316 -18.71 -27.52 -27.17
N SER A 317 -17.88 -26.59 -26.67
CA SER A 317 -16.44 -26.59 -26.93
C SER A 317 -15.70 -26.27 -25.64
N SER A 318 -14.99 -27.28 -25.18
CA SER A 318 -14.08 -27.26 -24.03
C SER A 318 -12.89 -26.31 -24.31
N ALA A 319 -12.70 -25.30 -23.45
CA ALA A 319 -11.49 -24.54 -23.36
C ALA A 319 -10.49 -25.25 -22.42
N PRO A 320 -9.17 -25.16 -22.66
CA PRO A 320 -8.18 -25.84 -21.85
C PRO A 320 -8.03 -25.17 -20.47
N THR A 321 -8.17 -25.99 -19.43
CA THR A 321 -7.88 -25.64 -18.04
C THR A 321 -6.37 -25.48 -17.89
N VAL A 322 -5.91 -24.27 -17.57
CA VAL A 322 -4.55 -24.03 -17.10
C VAL A 322 -4.54 -24.24 -15.59
N ASP A 323 -3.88 -25.31 -15.18
CA ASP A 323 -3.71 -25.68 -13.77
C ASP A 323 -2.62 -24.79 -13.15
N PHE A 324 -3.02 -23.78 -12.37
CA PHE A 324 -2.10 -22.97 -11.58
C PHE A 324 -1.86 -23.69 -10.25
N GLN A 325 -0.69 -24.30 -10.13
CA GLN A 325 -0.18 -24.77 -8.83
C GLN A 325 0.31 -23.58 -8.01
N PRO A 326 -0.09 -23.46 -6.72
CA PRO A 326 0.46 -22.44 -5.85
C PRO A 326 1.95 -22.69 -5.62
N ILE A 327 2.77 -21.65 -5.77
CA ILE A 327 4.18 -21.69 -5.37
C ILE A 327 4.20 -21.62 -3.84
N GLU A 328 4.43 -22.75 -3.19
CA GLU A 328 4.72 -22.81 -1.76
C GLU A 328 6.06 -22.11 -1.50
N SER A 329 6.07 -21.12 -0.61
CA SER A 329 7.29 -20.47 -0.14
C SER A 329 8.16 -21.48 0.59
N GLU A 330 9.48 -21.36 0.43
CA GLU A 330 10.47 -22.28 1.09
C GLU A 330 10.39 -22.27 2.62
N GLU A 331 9.66 -21.36 3.24
CA GLU A 331 9.45 -21.28 4.68
C GLU A 331 8.46 -22.31 5.25
N GLU A 332 7.61 -22.94 4.42
CA GLU A 332 6.67 -23.97 4.89
C GLU A 332 7.25 -25.40 4.86
N LYS A 333 8.43 -25.61 4.25
CA LYS A 333 9.09 -26.92 4.21
C LYS A 333 9.99 -27.24 5.42
N ALA A 334 10.09 -26.33 6.39
CA ALA A 334 10.93 -26.51 7.57
C ALA A 334 10.13 -26.70 8.88
N ARG A 335 8.94 -27.29 8.78
CA ARG A 335 8.20 -27.78 9.97
C ARG A 335 7.79 -29.21 9.82
#